data_7cdb6d72888767b97db5346d5aa2fd6f
#
_entry.id   7cdb6d72888767b97db5346d5aa2fd6f
#
_cell.length_a   1.000
_cell.length_b   1.000
_cell.length_c   1.000
_cell.angle_alpha   90.00
_cell.angle_beta   90.00
_cell.angle_gamma   90.00
#
_symmetry.space_group_name_H-M   'P 1'
#
loop_
_entity.id
_entity.type
_entity.pdbx_description
1 polymer ?
#
loop_
_entity_poly.entity_id
_entity_poly.type
_entity_poly.pdbx_seq_one_letter_code
_entity_poly.pdbx_strand_id
1 'polypeptide(L)'
;MKRFLFILAASLALFAGQAHAQRCLPKMRGIELKAGMTDGFYSHANRADAGYYFGAALSTYTKGGNKWVFGGEYLQRYNPYKDSRIPTAQFTAEGGFYYNFLSDARKIFFVYLGGSALAGYETVNWGDKVLFDGSRLTGKDAFVYGGAVSLEVEAYLADRIALLVNVRERCLWGGSTGHFHTQFGVGVKFIIN
;
A
#
# COMPACT_ATOMS: atom_id res chain seq x y z
N MET A 1 12.03 0.85 -25.55
CA MET A 1 10.82 0.94 -24.73
C MET A 1 9.62 0.22 -25.37
N LYS A 2 9.21 0.50 -26.61
CA LYS A 2 8.06 -0.16 -27.27
C LYS A 2 8.18 -1.70 -27.34
N ARG A 3 9.37 -2.25 -27.61
CA ARG A 3 9.61 -3.71 -27.66
C ARG A 3 9.47 -4.39 -26.29
N PHE A 4 9.84 -3.71 -25.20
CA PHE A 4 9.69 -4.22 -23.84
C PHE A 4 8.22 -4.29 -23.40
N LEU A 5 7.44 -3.26 -23.77
CA LEU A 5 5.99 -3.24 -23.53
C LEU A 5 5.27 -4.35 -24.30
N PHE A 6 5.72 -4.63 -25.54
CA PHE A 6 5.14 -5.68 -26.37
C PHE A 6 5.44 -7.08 -25.82
N ILE A 7 6.64 -7.31 -25.32
CA ILE A 7 7.04 -8.57 -24.69
C ILE A 7 6.26 -8.78 -23.38
N LEU A 8 6.10 -7.72 -22.58
CA LEU A 8 5.33 -7.76 -21.33
C LEU A 8 3.85 -8.03 -21.63
N ALA A 9 3.26 -7.38 -22.64
CA ALA A 9 1.89 -7.61 -23.06
C ALA A 9 1.67 -9.01 -23.64
N ALA A 10 2.63 -9.51 -24.44
CA ALA A 10 2.58 -10.85 -25.00
C ALA A 10 2.75 -11.94 -23.93
N SER A 11 3.61 -11.73 -22.94
CA SER A 11 3.73 -12.66 -21.80
C SER A 11 2.47 -12.68 -20.94
N LEU A 12 1.85 -11.53 -20.68
CA LEU A 12 0.55 -11.47 -19.99
C LEU A 12 -0.57 -12.18 -20.77
N ALA A 13 -0.57 -12.08 -22.10
CA ALA A 13 -1.57 -12.74 -22.95
C ALA A 13 -1.42 -14.28 -22.98
N LEU A 14 -0.19 -14.80 -22.88
CA LEU A 14 0.07 -16.25 -22.84
C LEU A 14 -0.39 -16.92 -21.53
N PHE A 15 -0.44 -16.18 -20.42
CA PHE A 15 -0.97 -16.69 -19.14
C PHE A 15 -2.50 -16.62 -19.05
N ALA A 16 -3.19 -15.94 -19.95
CA ALA A 16 -4.65 -15.78 -19.93
C ALA A 16 -5.44 -17.04 -20.36
N GLY A 17 -4.76 -18.13 -20.75
CA GLY A 17 -5.37 -19.26 -21.46
C GLY A 17 -5.96 -20.40 -20.63
N GLN A 18 -5.77 -20.49 -19.31
CA GLN A 18 -6.10 -21.74 -18.58
C GLN A 18 -6.74 -21.61 -17.20
N ALA A 19 -7.47 -20.60 -16.86
CA ALA A 19 -8.03 -20.52 -15.53
C ALA A 19 -9.56 -20.40 -15.52
N HIS A 20 -10.23 -21.53 -15.47
CA HIS A 20 -11.64 -21.66 -15.07
C HIS A 20 -11.81 -21.87 -13.55
N ALA A 21 -10.82 -21.54 -12.72
CA ALA A 21 -10.96 -21.66 -11.27
C ALA A 21 -11.95 -20.60 -10.75
N GLN A 22 -12.82 -21.02 -9.84
CA GLN A 22 -13.71 -20.12 -9.12
C GLN A 22 -12.84 -19.22 -8.20
N ARG A 23 -12.75 -17.93 -8.52
CA ARG A 23 -11.94 -16.95 -7.79
C ARG A 23 -12.81 -16.10 -6.87
N CYS A 24 -12.21 -15.57 -5.82
CA CYS A 24 -12.90 -14.73 -4.83
C CYS A 24 -14.09 -15.41 -4.16
N LEU A 25 -13.96 -16.70 -3.86
CA LEU A 25 -14.99 -17.44 -3.15
C LEU A 25 -15.12 -16.97 -1.70
N PRO A 26 -16.34 -16.97 -1.12
CA PRO A 26 -16.52 -16.67 0.30
C PRO A 26 -15.64 -17.55 1.18
N LYS A 27 -14.99 -16.94 2.18
CA LYS A 27 -14.03 -17.55 3.10
C LYS A 27 -12.65 -17.86 2.51
N MET A 28 -12.42 -17.65 1.22
CA MET A 28 -11.09 -17.76 0.64
C MET A 28 -10.17 -16.72 1.28
N ARG A 29 -8.95 -17.10 1.58
CA ARG A 29 -7.96 -16.24 2.26
C ARG A 29 -6.73 -16.06 1.40
N GLY A 30 -6.09 -14.91 1.54
CA GLY A 30 -4.84 -14.62 0.86
C GLY A 30 -3.89 -13.80 1.74
N ILE A 31 -2.60 -14.00 1.53
CA ILE A 31 -1.54 -13.15 2.08
C ILE A 31 -1.18 -12.13 1.00
N GLU A 32 -1.22 -10.87 1.35
CA GLU A 32 -0.85 -9.75 0.48
C GLU A 32 0.48 -9.18 0.95
N LEU A 33 1.42 -9.02 0.02
CA LEU A 33 2.67 -8.28 0.24
C LEU A 33 2.65 -7.09 -0.70
N LYS A 34 2.80 -5.89 -0.15
CA LYS A 34 2.71 -4.63 -0.89
C LYS A 34 3.96 -3.79 -0.66
N ALA A 35 4.39 -3.09 -1.68
CA ALA A 35 5.45 -2.10 -1.59
C ALA A 35 5.14 -0.94 -2.51
N GLY A 36 5.61 0.24 -2.16
CA GLY A 36 5.34 1.42 -2.97
C GLY A 36 5.99 2.69 -2.47
N MET A 37 5.53 3.78 -3.02
CA MET A 37 5.98 5.12 -2.70
C MET A 37 4.87 5.91 -2.02
N THR A 38 5.28 6.80 -1.14
CA THR A 38 4.39 7.75 -0.45
C THR A 38 4.85 9.15 -0.76
N ASP A 39 3.91 10.03 -1.07
CA ASP A 39 4.14 11.43 -1.44
C ASP A 39 5.19 11.60 -2.56
N GLY A 40 5.38 12.78 -3.09
CA GLY A 40 6.39 13.02 -4.13
C GLY A 40 5.92 12.89 -5.59
N PHE A 41 4.61 12.64 -5.81
CA PHE A 41 4.04 12.57 -7.17
C PHE A 41 3.71 13.94 -7.76
N TYR A 42 3.51 14.94 -6.92
CA TYR A 42 2.88 16.20 -7.31
C TYR A 42 3.82 17.28 -7.82
N SER A 43 5.14 17.18 -7.59
CA SER A 43 6.09 18.21 -8.06
C SER A 43 7.53 17.72 -8.05
N HIS A 44 8.35 18.23 -9.00
CA HIS A 44 9.80 18.06 -8.98
C HIS A 44 10.44 18.66 -7.71
N ALA A 45 9.84 19.70 -7.13
CA ALA A 45 10.30 20.33 -5.90
C ALA A 45 10.10 19.42 -4.67
N ASN A 46 9.10 18.55 -4.67
CA ASN A 46 8.73 17.72 -3.52
C ASN A 46 9.31 16.29 -3.57
N ARG A 47 10.20 15.98 -4.51
CA ARG A 47 10.91 14.68 -4.52
C ARG A 47 11.75 14.45 -3.26
N ALA A 48 12.11 15.51 -2.55
CA ALA A 48 12.81 15.41 -1.27
C ALA A 48 11.95 14.78 -0.17
N ASP A 49 10.61 14.88 -0.28
CA ASP A 49 9.65 14.39 0.71
C ASP A 49 9.10 13.00 0.38
N ALA A 50 9.52 12.43 -0.76
CA ALA A 50 9.10 11.09 -1.16
C ALA A 50 9.58 10.04 -0.17
N GLY A 51 8.64 9.22 0.30
CA GLY A 51 8.90 8.06 1.14
C GLY A 51 8.65 6.75 0.39
N TYR A 52 8.96 5.67 1.06
CA TYR A 52 8.60 4.32 0.62
C TYR A 52 7.88 3.58 1.73
N TYR A 53 7.11 2.59 1.35
CA TYR A 53 6.44 1.72 2.31
C TYR A 53 6.50 0.25 1.91
N PHE A 54 6.41 -0.61 2.91
CA PHE A 54 6.24 -2.05 2.78
C PHE A 54 5.11 -2.49 3.70
N GLY A 55 4.23 -3.34 3.21
CA GLY A 55 3.11 -3.85 3.98
C GLY A 55 2.89 -5.34 3.75
N ALA A 56 2.36 -5.98 4.79
CA ALA A 56 1.88 -7.35 4.74
C ALA A 56 0.47 -7.42 5.34
N ALA A 57 -0.44 -8.11 4.68
CA ALA A 57 -1.82 -8.21 5.11
C ALA A 57 -2.43 -9.59 4.82
N LEU A 58 -3.44 -9.93 5.60
CA LEU A 58 -4.33 -11.06 5.37
C LEU A 58 -5.64 -10.53 4.78
N SER A 59 -6.03 -11.06 3.64
CA SER A 59 -7.33 -10.80 3.05
C SER A 59 -8.25 -12.00 3.20
N THR A 60 -9.53 -11.75 3.47
CA THR A 60 -10.56 -12.78 3.55
C THR A 60 -11.75 -12.34 2.71
N TYR A 61 -12.09 -13.13 1.70
CA TYR A 61 -13.19 -12.84 0.82
C TYR A 61 -14.54 -13.15 1.46
N THR A 62 -15.51 -12.29 1.15
CA THR A 62 -16.90 -12.44 1.57
C THR A 62 -17.80 -12.71 0.37
N LYS A 63 -19.11 -12.79 0.60
CA LYS A 63 -20.08 -12.92 -0.50
C LYS A 63 -19.98 -11.73 -1.46
N GLY A 64 -20.15 -11.99 -2.75
CA GLY A 64 -20.09 -10.93 -3.78
C GLY A 64 -18.66 -10.54 -4.20
N GLY A 65 -17.63 -11.27 -3.73
CA GLY A 65 -16.23 -10.98 -4.05
C GLY A 65 -15.62 -9.82 -3.27
N ASN A 66 -16.34 -9.25 -2.30
CA ASN A 66 -15.79 -8.26 -1.38
C ASN A 66 -14.77 -8.92 -0.44
N LYS A 67 -13.90 -8.14 0.19
CA LYS A 67 -12.90 -8.67 1.11
C LYS A 67 -12.66 -7.79 2.33
N TRP A 68 -12.39 -8.43 3.45
CA TRP A 68 -11.76 -7.84 4.62
C TRP A 68 -10.24 -7.95 4.49
N VAL A 69 -9.52 -6.90 4.87
CA VAL A 69 -8.07 -6.85 4.86
C VAL A 69 -7.59 -6.40 6.23
N PHE A 70 -6.70 -7.18 6.83
CA PHE A 70 -6.06 -6.86 8.10
C PHE A 70 -4.56 -7.01 7.95
N GLY A 71 -3.79 -5.99 8.32
CA GLY A 71 -2.36 -6.02 8.08
C GLY A 71 -1.58 -4.99 8.87
N GLY A 72 -0.30 -4.93 8.53
CA GLY A 72 0.63 -3.93 9.03
C GLY A 72 1.48 -3.35 7.91
N GLU A 73 1.87 -2.11 8.09
CA GLU A 73 2.67 -1.36 7.14
C GLU A 73 3.80 -0.63 7.86
N TYR A 74 4.98 -0.71 7.28
CA TYR A 74 6.11 0.14 7.59
C TYR A 74 6.25 1.20 6.51
N LEU A 75 6.35 2.46 6.91
CA LEU A 75 6.56 3.58 6.02
C LEU A 75 7.76 4.39 6.50
N GLN A 76 8.64 4.76 5.59
CA GLN A 76 9.77 5.64 5.89
C GLN A 76 9.80 6.84 4.95
N ARG A 77 10.03 8.01 5.52
CA ARG A 77 10.19 9.29 4.83
C ARG A 77 11.46 9.97 5.29
N TYR A 78 11.96 10.89 4.49
CA TYR A 78 13.14 11.68 4.79
C TYR A 78 12.78 13.16 4.67
N ASN A 79 12.86 13.87 5.76
CA ASN A 79 12.62 15.31 5.78
C ASN A 79 13.97 16.04 5.62
N PRO A 80 14.10 16.95 4.64
CA PRO A 80 15.33 17.70 4.44
C PRO A 80 15.57 18.66 5.62
N TYR A 81 16.79 18.66 6.12
CA TYR A 81 17.24 19.61 7.15
C TYR A 81 18.69 20.01 6.88
N LYS A 82 18.90 21.26 6.46
CA LYS A 82 20.22 21.77 6.03
C LYS A 82 20.86 20.82 4.99
N ASP A 83 22.06 20.32 5.25
CA ASP A 83 22.80 19.39 4.40
C ASP A 83 22.51 17.89 4.70
N SER A 84 21.56 17.60 5.58
CA SER A 84 21.21 16.24 5.98
C SER A 84 19.71 15.96 5.84
N ARG A 85 19.33 14.70 6.06
CA ARG A 85 17.93 14.25 5.99
C ARG A 85 17.55 13.56 7.29
N ILE A 86 16.45 14.00 7.88
CA ILE A 86 15.93 13.40 9.12
C ILE A 86 14.93 12.31 8.74
N PRO A 87 15.20 11.04 9.13
CA PRO A 87 14.28 9.96 8.88
C PRO A 87 13.07 10.05 9.80
N THR A 88 11.88 9.82 9.24
CA THR A 88 10.64 9.61 9.99
C THR A 88 10.10 8.26 9.58
N ALA A 89 9.94 7.37 10.55
CA ALA A 89 9.40 6.03 10.34
C ALA A 89 8.03 5.90 11.01
N GLN A 90 7.10 5.25 10.32
CA GLN A 90 5.77 4.91 10.83
C GLN A 90 5.54 3.41 10.76
N PHE A 91 5.01 2.85 11.85
CA PHE A 91 4.51 1.48 11.93
C PHE A 91 3.02 1.54 12.15
N THR A 92 2.23 1.11 11.20
CA THR A 92 0.76 1.17 11.28
C THR A 92 0.14 -0.19 11.11
N ALA A 93 -0.83 -0.50 11.96
CA ALA A 93 -1.77 -1.59 11.75
C ALA A 93 -3.00 -1.07 11.00
N GLU A 94 -3.59 -1.93 10.21
CA GLU A 94 -4.72 -1.60 9.34
C GLU A 94 -5.81 -2.66 9.46
N GLY A 95 -7.07 -2.21 9.48
CA GLY A 95 -8.24 -3.05 9.30
C GLY A 95 -9.21 -2.37 8.36
N GLY A 96 -9.56 -3.02 7.25
CA GLY A 96 -10.36 -2.39 6.21
C GLY A 96 -11.30 -3.34 5.49
N PHE A 97 -12.30 -2.76 4.85
CA PHE A 97 -13.25 -3.44 3.97
C PHE A 97 -13.11 -2.92 2.56
N TYR A 98 -13.02 -3.83 1.60
CA TYR A 98 -12.85 -3.56 0.18
C TYR A 98 -14.06 -4.09 -0.57
N TYR A 99 -14.80 -3.18 -1.16
CA TYR A 99 -15.97 -3.46 -1.99
C TYR A 99 -15.53 -3.78 -3.41
N ASN A 100 -15.99 -4.90 -3.97
CA ASN A 100 -15.77 -5.27 -5.36
C ASN A 100 -16.65 -4.41 -6.27
N PHE A 101 -16.07 -3.34 -6.81
CA PHE A 101 -16.76 -2.36 -7.63
C PHE A 101 -16.93 -2.85 -9.08
N LEU A 102 -15.90 -3.51 -9.63
CA LEU A 102 -15.88 -4.04 -10.98
C LEU A 102 -15.17 -5.39 -11.01
N SER A 103 -15.69 -6.31 -11.81
CA SER A 103 -14.98 -7.54 -12.17
C SER A 103 -15.29 -7.91 -13.61
N ASP A 104 -14.31 -8.45 -14.33
CA ASP A 104 -14.52 -8.95 -15.66
C ASP A 104 -15.32 -10.28 -15.66
N ALA A 105 -15.91 -10.63 -16.81
CA ALA A 105 -16.69 -11.87 -16.96
C ALA A 105 -15.87 -13.14 -16.72
N ARG A 106 -14.56 -13.09 -16.99
CA ARG A 106 -13.63 -14.22 -16.77
C ARG A 106 -13.09 -14.30 -15.36
N LYS A 107 -13.42 -13.33 -14.49
CA LYS A 107 -12.93 -13.23 -13.11
C LYS A 107 -11.40 -13.22 -13.01
N ILE A 108 -10.73 -12.57 -13.96
CA ILE A 108 -9.28 -12.37 -13.97
C ILE A 108 -8.93 -11.03 -13.34
N PHE A 109 -9.74 -10.01 -13.57
CA PHE A 109 -9.53 -8.65 -13.06
C PHE A 109 -10.65 -8.26 -12.10
N PHE A 110 -10.25 -7.65 -10.99
CA PHE A 110 -11.17 -7.08 -10.00
C PHE A 110 -10.70 -5.69 -9.64
N VAL A 111 -11.65 -4.77 -9.51
CA VAL A 111 -11.40 -3.41 -9.02
C VAL A 111 -12.14 -3.22 -7.72
N TYR A 112 -11.40 -2.81 -6.69
CA TYR A 112 -11.92 -2.61 -5.35
C TYR A 112 -11.87 -1.16 -4.96
N LEU A 113 -12.92 -0.68 -4.31
CA LEU A 113 -12.93 0.53 -3.52
C LEU A 113 -12.87 0.13 -2.04
N GLY A 114 -11.82 0.54 -1.34
CA GLY A 114 -11.57 0.18 0.05
C GLY A 114 -11.66 1.36 1.00
N GLY A 115 -12.14 1.09 2.21
CA GLY A 115 -12.02 1.98 3.35
C GLY A 115 -11.38 1.24 4.51
N SER A 116 -10.39 1.85 5.17
CA SER A 116 -9.68 1.23 6.29
C SER A 116 -9.46 2.20 7.44
N ALA A 117 -9.43 1.64 8.66
CA ALA A 117 -8.96 2.32 9.85
C ALA A 117 -7.48 1.97 10.07
N LEU A 118 -6.71 2.96 10.52
CA LEU A 118 -5.28 2.87 10.74
C LEU A 118 -4.97 3.29 12.18
N ALA A 119 -4.08 2.56 12.83
CA ALA A 119 -3.52 2.93 14.13
C ALA A 119 -2.05 2.50 14.19
N GLY A 120 -1.19 3.31 14.81
CA GLY A 120 0.22 2.98 14.83
C GLY A 120 1.08 3.96 15.61
N TYR A 121 2.35 3.92 15.31
CA TYR A 121 3.36 4.71 15.99
C TYR A 121 4.31 5.35 14.97
N GLU A 122 4.55 6.63 15.14
CA GLU A 122 5.52 7.42 14.37
C GLU A 122 6.73 7.70 15.24
N THR A 123 7.93 7.48 14.70
CA THR A 123 9.19 7.86 15.33
C THR A 123 9.98 8.78 14.41
N VAL A 124 10.49 9.87 14.97
CA VAL A 124 11.32 10.85 14.27
C VAL A 124 12.76 10.65 14.69
N ASN A 125 13.67 10.51 13.71
CA ASN A 125 15.10 10.30 13.94
C ASN A 125 15.39 9.13 14.90
N TRP A 126 14.55 8.09 14.88
CA TRP A 126 14.66 6.90 15.75
C TRP A 126 14.71 7.23 17.25
N GLY A 127 14.09 8.34 17.65
CA GLY A 127 14.05 8.83 19.04
C GLY A 127 15.19 9.75 19.43
N ASP A 128 16.21 9.92 18.60
CA ASP A 128 17.30 10.85 18.87
C ASP A 128 16.85 12.29 18.68
N LYS A 129 16.88 13.05 19.78
CA LYS A 129 16.41 14.43 19.82
C LYS A 129 17.48 15.47 19.47
N VAL A 130 18.75 15.07 19.46
CA VAL A 130 19.88 15.96 19.20
C VAL A 130 20.41 15.68 17.80
N LEU A 131 20.45 16.69 16.97
CA LEU A 131 21.03 16.60 15.64
C LEU A 131 22.55 16.80 15.68
N PHE A 132 23.22 16.48 14.57
CA PHE A 132 24.69 16.58 14.41
C PHE A 132 25.23 18.01 14.67
N ASP A 133 24.39 19.05 14.53
CA ASP A 133 24.73 20.46 14.76
C ASP A 133 24.37 20.95 16.19
N GLY A 134 23.97 20.05 17.08
CA GLY A 134 23.54 20.36 18.44
C GLY A 134 22.11 20.89 18.55
N SER A 135 21.40 21.09 17.43
CA SER A 135 20.00 21.49 17.44
C SER A 135 19.10 20.39 17.97
N ARG A 136 18.02 20.76 18.65
CA ARG A 136 17.04 19.79 19.15
C ARG A 136 15.83 19.69 18.22
N LEU A 137 15.44 18.48 17.91
CA LEU A 137 14.20 18.19 17.19
C LEU A 137 12.99 18.53 18.08
N THR A 138 12.05 19.28 17.51
CA THR A 138 10.77 19.59 18.15
C THR A 138 9.76 18.44 17.93
N GLY A 139 9.97 17.63 16.88
CA GLY A 139 9.14 16.44 16.58
C GLY A 139 9.29 15.41 17.71
N LYS A 140 8.15 14.88 18.15
CA LYS A 140 8.09 13.83 19.18
C LYS A 140 7.60 12.56 18.53
N ASP A 141 8.11 11.44 19.02
CA ASP A 141 7.49 10.16 18.77
C ASP A 141 6.04 10.19 19.25
N ALA A 142 5.12 9.74 18.41
CA ALA A 142 3.70 9.90 18.66
C ALA A 142 2.90 8.68 18.21
N PHE A 143 1.81 8.45 18.91
CA PHE A 143 0.78 7.53 18.45
C PHE A 143 0.00 8.20 17.32
N VAL A 144 -0.15 7.50 16.19
CA VAL A 144 -0.89 7.96 15.02
C VAL A 144 -2.12 7.10 14.81
N TYR A 145 -3.22 7.74 14.43
CA TYR A 145 -4.47 7.06 14.12
C TYR A 145 -5.20 7.78 12.98
N GLY A 146 -6.06 7.05 12.30
CA GLY A 146 -6.79 7.66 11.20
C GLY A 146 -7.47 6.66 10.31
N GLY A 147 -7.62 7.01 9.05
CA GLY A 147 -8.23 6.18 8.04
C GLY A 147 -7.58 6.32 6.68
N ALA A 148 -7.96 5.44 5.78
CA ALA A 148 -7.55 5.55 4.38
C ALA A 148 -8.69 5.14 3.45
N VAL A 149 -8.69 5.76 2.27
CA VAL A 149 -9.50 5.34 1.13
C VAL A 149 -8.56 4.79 0.06
N SER A 150 -8.89 3.64 -0.50
CA SER A 150 -8.03 2.93 -1.43
C SER A 150 -8.78 2.53 -2.69
N LEU A 151 -8.14 2.69 -3.83
CA LEU A 151 -8.54 2.06 -5.08
C LEU A 151 -7.51 0.97 -5.39
N GLU A 152 -7.94 -0.28 -5.51
CA GLU A 152 -7.06 -1.40 -5.75
C GLU A 152 -7.53 -2.21 -6.96
N VAL A 153 -6.59 -2.53 -7.85
CA VAL A 153 -6.79 -3.45 -8.97
C VAL A 153 -6.07 -4.75 -8.64
N GLU A 154 -6.79 -5.84 -8.73
CA GLU A 154 -6.29 -7.19 -8.52
C GLU A 154 -6.39 -7.98 -9.83
N ALA A 155 -5.25 -8.47 -10.33
CA ALA A 155 -5.13 -9.24 -11.56
C ALA A 155 -4.59 -10.64 -11.27
N TYR A 156 -5.38 -11.66 -11.50
CA TYR A 156 -4.96 -13.06 -11.30
C TYR A 156 -4.03 -13.51 -12.42
N LEU A 157 -2.79 -13.82 -12.06
CA LEU A 157 -1.80 -14.43 -12.96
C LEU A 157 -1.93 -15.95 -12.99
N ALA A 158 -2.33 -16.53 -11.86
CA ALA A 158 -2.61 -17.95 -11.69
C ALA A 158 -3.72 -18.11 -10.64
N ASP A 159 -4.19 -19.33 -10.41
CA ASP A 159 -5.29 -19.61 -9.46
C ASP A 159 -4.96 -19.18 -8.02
N ARG A 160 -3.68 -19.18 -7.67
CA ARG A 160 -3.20 -18.85 -6.33
C ARG A 160 -2.37 -17.58 -6.24
N ILE A 161 -2.12 -16.91 -7.38
CA ILE A 161 -1.26 -15.72 -7.41
C ILE A 161 -1.98 -14.60 -8.14
N ALA A 162 -2.12 -13.47 -7.45
CA ALA A 162 -2.65 -12.25 -8.04
C ALA A 162 -1.66 -11.09 -7.88
N LEU A 163 -1.57 -10.27 -8.91
CA LEU A 163 -0.87 -8.98 -8.87
C LEU A 163 -1.82 -7.93 -8.33
N LEU A 164 -1.32 -7.06 -7.46
CA LEU A 164 -2.04 -5.93 -6.89
C LEU A 164 -1.42 -4.63 -7.39
N VAL A 165 -2.25 -3.67 -7.74
CA VAL A 165 -1.87 -2.28 -7.97
C VAL A 165 -2.83 -1.43 -7.16
N ASN A 166 -2.33 -0.54 -6.33
CA ASN A 166 -3.17 0.29 -5.48
C ASN A 166 -2.76 1.75 -5.48
N VAL A 167 -3.76 2.60 -5.38
CA VAL A 167 -3.64 4.01 -5.03
C VAL A 167 -4.44 4.22 -3.76
N ARG A 168 -3.84 4.88 -2.78
CA ARG A 168 -4.42 5.09 -1.46
C ARG A 168 -4.19 6.50 -0.99
N GLU A 169 -5.21 7.11 -0.44
CA GLU A 169 -5.10 8.36 0.32
C GLU A 169 -5.30 8.06 1.80
N ARG A 170 -4.30 8.40 2.61
CA ARG A 170 -4.31 8.24 4.07
C ARG A 170 -4.55 9.58 4.73
N CYS A 171 -5.40 9.59 5.74
CA CYS A 171 -5.62 10.73 6.62
C CYS A 171 -5.28 10.32 8.05
N LEU A 172 -4.17 10.84 8.59
CA LEU A 172 -3.65 10.48 9.91
C LEU A 172 -3.58 11.69 10.81
N TRP A 173 -3.86 11.45 12.08
CA TRP A 173 -3.74 12.42 13.18
C TRP A 173 -2.76 11.90 14.24
N GLY A 174 -2.21 12.82 15.03
CA GLY A 174 -1.30 12.53 16.14
C GLY A 174 0.17 12.59 15.76
N GLY A 175 0.54 12.49 14.48
CA GLY A 175 1.92 12.57 14.02
C GLY A 175 2.47 13.99 13.93
N SER A 176 3.76 14.09 13.66
CA SER A 176 4.50 15.34 13.43
C SER A 176 4.49 15.80 11.97
N THR A 177 4.08 14.92 11.06
CA THR A 177 3.95 15.17 9.62
C THR A 177 2.51 15.54 9.25
N GLY A 178 2.30 16.03 8.02
CA GLY A 178 0.96 16.43 7.55
C GLY A 178 -0.09 15.30 7.67
N HIS A 179 -1.35 15.68 7.60
CA HIS A 179 -2.46 14.73 7.80
C HIS A 179 -2.73 13.83 6.59
N PHE A 180 -2.47 14.32 5.38
CA PHE A 180 -2.80 13.63 4.13
C PHE A 180 -1.54 13.08 3.47
N HIS A 181 -1.58 11.81 3.10
CA HIS A 181 -0.48 11.12 2.46
C HIS A 181 -1.00 10.21 1.35
N THR A 182 -0.63 10.54 0.12
CA THR A 182 -0.96 9.72 -1.05
C THR A 182 0.07 8.63 -1.24
N GLN A 183 -0.38 7.41 -1.37
CA GLN A 183 0.45 6.23 -1.65
C GLN A 183 0.11 5.64 -3.00
N PHE A 184 1.14 5.21 -3.72
CA PHE A 184 1.03 4.37 -4.90
C PHE A 184 1.87 3.13 -4.70
N GLY A 185 1.27 1.95 -4.93
CA GLY A 185 1.96 0.70 -4.69
C GLY A 185 1.59 -0.41 -5.63
N VAL A 186 2.47 -1.40 -5.60
CA VAL A 186 2.28 -2.69 -6.25
C VAL A 186 2.43 -3.79 -5.21
N GLY A 187 1.84 -4.94 -5.48
CA GLY A 187 1.92 -6.07 -4.55
C GLY A 187 1.63 -7.39 -5.22
N VAL A 188 1.84 -8.43 -4.46
CA VAL A 188 1.49 -9.79 -4.83
C VAL A 188 0.64 -10.40 -3.73
N LYS A 189 -0.41 -11.10 -4.14
CA LYS A 189 -1.27 -11.87 -3.25
C LYS A 189 -1.10 -13.36 -3.53
N PHE A 190 -0.95 -14.11 -2.45
CA PHE A 190 -0.92 -15.57 -2.47
C PHE A 190 -2.19 -16.10 -1.81
N ILE A 191 -2.98 -16.85 -2.55
CA ILE A 191 -4.18 -17.51 -2.03
C ILE A 191 -3.75 -18.78 -1.29
N ILE A 192 -4.16 -18.90 -0.03
CA ILE A 192 -3.72 -19.97 0.87
C ILE A 192 -4.76 -21.06 1.12
N ASN A 193 -6.03 -20.80 0.75
CA ASN A 193 -7.11 -21.83 0.82
C ASN A 193 -8.23 -21.49 -0.16
#